data_524776414c770ec8b8589fbb1d5110b2
#
_entry.id   524776414c770ec8b8589fbb1d5110b2
#
_cell.length_a   1.000
_cell.length_b   1.000
_cell.length_c   1.000
_cell.angle_alpha   90.00
_cell.angle_beta   90.00
_cell.angle_gamma   90.00
#
_symmetry.space_group_name_H-M   'P 1'
#
loop_
_entity.id
_entity.type
_entity.pdbx_description
1 polymer ?
#
loop_
_entity_poly.entity_id
_entity_poly.type
_entity_poly.pdbx_seq_one_letter_code
_entity_poly.pdbx_strand_id
1 'polypeptide(L)'
;FYYDIDMGDKTLSSEDFKKIEDKMVELARQKNEYQRTPISKAEAIEYFTEKGDEYKLELIDGLEDGSITFYSQGNFTDLCRGPHIPNTGFIKAIKLMSVAGAYWRGDVSRKQMTRVYAVTFPKQKELDEYLHLLEEAKRRDHRKLGKELELFAFSEKVGMGLPLWLPKGTMLRERLEGFLRKAQVRAGYSPVVTPHIASKELYVTSGHYAKYGQDSFQPIRTPDEDEEFFLKPMNCPHHCEIYKTSQWSYRDLPKRYAEFGTVYRYEQSGELHGLTRVRGFTQDDAHLFCTPDQLMDEFKKTIDLVLYVF
;
A
#
# COMPACT_ATOMS: atom_id res chain seq x y z
N PHE A 1 7.73 -14.92 0.46
CA PHE A 1 7.35 -15.48 -0.86
C PHE A 1 6.06 -16.29 -0.76
N TYR A 2 5.42 -16.55 -1.88
CA TYR A 2 4.30 -17.51 -1.98
C TYR A 2 4.47 -18.39 -3.21
N TYR A 3 3.73 -19.50 -3.21
CA TYR A 3 3.65 -20.41 -4.35
C TYR A 3 2.20 -20.88 -4.53
N ASP A 4 1.70 -20.82 -5.77
CA ASP A 4 0.37 -21.29 -6.13
C ASP A 4 0.47 -22.71 -6.65
N ILE A 5 -0.26 -23.63 -6.04
CA ILE A 5 -0.19 -25.06 -6.32
C ILE A 5 -1.58 -25.57 -6.69
N ASP A 6 -1.69 -26.26 -7.80
CA ASP A 6 -2.86 -27.06 -8.09
C ASP A 6 -2.79 -28.39 -7.34
N MET A 7 -3.58 -28.49 -6.27
CA MET A 7 -3.60 -29.70 -5.42
C MET A 7 -4.56 -30.79 -5.93
N GLY A 8 -5.31 -30.52 -7.02
CA GLY A 8 -6.38 -31.41 -7.45
C GLY A 8 -7.41 -31.57 -6.33
N ASP A 9 -7.71 -32.81 -5.96
CA ASP A 9 -8.66 -33.14 -4.88
C ASP A 9 -8.02 -33.19 -3.47
N LYS A 10 -6.70 -32.92 -3.40
CA LYS A 10 -5.97 -32.91 -2.12
C LYS A 10 -6.08 -31.55 -1.45
N THR A 11 -6.06 -31.57 -0.13
CA THR A 11 -6.03 -30.34 0.70
C THR A 11 -4.74 -30.26 1.48
N LEU A 12 -4.24 -29.07 1.61
CA LEU A 12 -3.09 -28.75 2.47
C LEU A 12 -3.58 -28.00 3.70
N SER A 13 -3.20 -28.50 4.88
CA SER A 13 -3.55 -27.90 6.16
C SER A 13 -2.30 -27.48 6.94
N SER A 14 -2.50 -26.75 8.04
CA SER A 14 -1.41 -26.38 8.95
C SER A 14 -0.72 -27.59 9.61
N GLU A 15 -1.36 -28.75 9.64
CA GLU A 15 -0.77 -30.00 10.16
C GLU A 15 0.38 -30.51 9.29
N ASP A 16 0.35 -30.17 7.99
CA ASP A 16 1.39 -30.56 7.03
C ASP A 16 2.61 -29.64 7.10
N PHE A 17 2.48 -28.46 7.69
CA PHE A 17 3.53 -27.42 7.67
C PHE A 17 4.86 -27.97 8.18
N LYS A 18 4.85 -28.64 9.32
CA LYS A 18 6.08 -29.17 9.92
C LYS A 18 6.82 -30.12 8.99
N LYS A 19 6.12 -31.03 8.30
CA LYS A 19 6.71 -31.97 7.36
C LYS A 19 7.34 -31.23 6.16
N ILE A 20 6.66 -30.22 5.65
CA ILE A 20 7.15 -29.42 4.53
C ILE A 20 8.36 -28.60 4.95
N GLU A 21 8.30 -27.91 6.10
CA GLU A 21 9.43 -27.15 6.66
C GLU A 21 10.68 -28.03 6.84
N ASP A 22 10.52 -29.22 7.44
CA ASP A 22 11.62 -30.17 7.64
C ASP A 22 12.23 -30.61 6.31
N LYS A 23 11.39 -30.89 5.30
CA LYS A 23 11.87 -31.25 3.95
C LYS A 23 12.56 -30.11 3.25
N MET A 24 12.05 -28.88 3.38
CA MET A 24 12.70 -27.67 2.81
C MET A 24 14.09 -27.46 3.46
N VAL A 25 14.21 -27.64 4.77
CA VAL A 25 15.51 -27.55 5.48
C VAL A 25 16.47 -28.65 5.02
N GLU A 26 15.99 -29.89 4.84
CA GLU A 26 16.79 -31.00 4.29
C GLU A 26 17.35 -30.66 2.89
N LEU A 27 16.48 -30.15 2.00
CA LEU A 27 16.87 -29.73 0.65
C LEU A 27 17.85 -28.53 0.68
N ALA A 28 17.62 -27.56 1.56
CA ALA A 28 18.51 -26.42 1.71
C ALA A 28 19.94 -26.83 2.14
N ARG A 29 20.08 -27.89 2.96
CA ARG A 29 21.38 -28.43 3.39
C ARG A 29 22.20 -29.02 2.25
N GLN A 30 21.58 -29.37 1.12
CA GLN A 30 22.29 -29.87 -0.07
C GLN A 30 23.13 -28.78 -0.75
N LYS A 31 22.89 -27.50 -0.45
CA LYS A 31 23.60 -26.34 -1.00
C LYS A 31 23.58 -26.30 -2.53
N ASN A 32 22.45 -26.70 -3.14
CA ASN A 32 22.26 -26.66 -4.58
C ASN A 32 22.42 -25.23 -5.10
N GLU A 33 23.26 -25.05 -6.09
CA GLU A 33 23.45 -23.74 -6.76
C GLU A 33 22.21 -23.40 -7.60
N TYR A 34 21.89 -22.11 -7.63
CA TYR A 34 20.88 -21.60 -8.56
C TYR A 34 21.54 -21.24 -9.87
N GLN A 35 21.13 -21.93 -10.94
CA GLN A 35 21.62 -21.69 -12.30
C GLN A 35 20.55 -20.95 -13.10
N ARG A 36 20.89 -19.77 -13.59
CA ARG A 36 20.04 -18.97 -14.47
C ARG A 36 20.35 -19.31 -15.92
N THR A 37 19.35 -19.76 -16.65
CA THR A 37 19.46 -20.11 -18.08
C THR A 37 18.47 -19.28 -18.89
N PRO A 38 18.94 -18.35 -19.76
CA PRO A 38 18.10 -17.76 -20.79
C PRO A 38 17.64 -18.87 -21.75
N ILE A 39 16.36 -18.82 -22.13
CA ILE A 39 15.77 -19.86 -23.00
C ILE A 39 14.85 -19.17 -24.01
N SER A 40 14.73 -19.74 -25.21
CA SER A 40 13.79 -19.29 -26.22
C SER A 40 12.35 -19.64 -25.82
N LYS A 41 11.39 -18.89 -26.36
CA LYS A 41 9.95 -19.13 -26.11
C LYS A 41 9.56 -20.54 -26.57
N ALA A 42 10.10 -21.00 -27.69
CA ALA A 42 9.83 -22.33 -28.24
C ALA A 42 10.30 -23.47 -27.30
N GLU A 43 11.53 -23.39 -26.80
CA GLU A 43 12.09 -24.38 -25.86
C GLU A 43 11.35 -24.35 -24.52
N ALA A 44 10.91 -23.17 -24.07
CA ALA A 44 10.13 -23.03 -22.83
C ALA A 44 8.74 -23.70 -22.97
N ILE A 45 8.09 -23.52 -24.11
CA ILE A 45 6.81 -24.19 -24.42
C ILE A 45 6.99 -25.71 -24.48
N GLU A 46 8.02 -26.21 -25.17
CA GLU A 46 8.32 -27.64 -25.24
C GLU A 46 8.51 -28.24 -23.84
N TYR A 47 9.33 -27.61 -22.99
CA TYR A 47 9.62 -28.06 -21.63
C TYR A 47 8.37 -28.16 -20.74
N PHE A 48 7.50 -27.14 -20.74
CA PHE A 48 6.29 -27.17 -19.90
C PHE A 48 5.16 -28.00 -20.52
N THR A 49 5.18 -28.24 -21.86
CA THR A 49 4.27 -29.18 -22.50
C THR A 49 4.61 -30.63 -22.09
N GLU A 50 5.89 -31.00 -22.08
CA GLU A 50 6.32 -32.29 -21.55
C GLU A 50 6.00 -32.51 -20.09
N LYS A 51 6.02 -31.44 -19.29
CA LYS A 51 5.62 -31.46 -17.85
C LYS A 51 4.11 -31.44 -17.63
N GLY A 52 3.32 -31.12 -18.63
CA GLY A 52 1.87 -30.98 -18.50
C GLY A 52 1.45 -29.78 -17.65
N ASP A 53 2.27 -28.73 -17.61
CA ASP A 53 2.01 -27.53 -16.79
C ASP A 53 1.30 -26.44 -17.63
N GLU A 54 -0.02 -26.56 -17.73
CA GLU A 54 -0.86 -25.62 -18.49
C GLU A 54 -0.76 -24.18 -17.98
N TYR A 55 -0.54 -23.99 -16.68
CA TYR A 55 -0.43 -22.67 -16.07
C TYR A 55 0.84 -21.94 -16.51
N LYS A 56 1.96 -22.65 -16.62
CA LYS A 56 3.21 -22.08 -17.12
C LYS A 56 3.15 -21.80 -18.60
N LEU A 57 2.50 -22.66 -19.38
CA LEU A 57 2.27 -22.41 -20.81
C LEU A 57 1.48 -21.14 -21.05
N GLU A 58 0.41 -20.90 -20.26
CA GLU A 58 -0.35 -19.66 -20.34
C GLU A 58 0.48 -18.42 -19.96
N LEU A 59 1.36 -18.52 -18.94
CA LEU A 59 2.25 -17.42 -18.58
C LEU A 59 3.25 -17.10 -19.69
N ILE A 60 3.82 -18.13 -20.33
CA ILE A 60 4.80 -17.99 -21.42
C ILE A 60 4.16 -17.33 -22.64
N ASP A 61 2.89 -17.61 -22.94
CA ASP A 61 2.20 -17.03 -24.08
C ASP A 61 2.22 -15.49 -24.05
N GLY A 62 2.07 -14.89 -22.87
CA GLY A 62 2.15 -13.46 -22.66
C GLY A 62 3.56 -12.86 -22.58
N LEU A 63 4.63 -13.65 -22.74
CA LEU A 63 6.02 -13.17 -22.67
C LEU A 63 6.63 -12.98 -24.06
N GLU A 64 7.49 -11.96 -24.16
CA GLU A 64 8.30 -11.74 -25.37
C GLU A 64 9.46 -12.74 -25.45
N ASP A 65 9.79 -13.20 -26.65
CA ASP A 65 10.95 -14.06 -26.86
C ASP A 65 12.25 -13.29 -26.52
N GLY A 66 13.20 -13.99 -25.90
CA GLY A 66 14.43 -13.39 -25.38
C GLY A 66 14.32 -12.79 -23.96
N SER A 67 13.10 -12.66 -23.42
CA SER A 67 12.88 -12.21 -22.01
C SER A 67 12.72 -13.38 -21.02
N ILE A 68 12.70 -14.62 -21.53
CA ILE A 68 12.38 -15.82 -20.76
C ILE A 68 13.63 -16.39 -20.12
N THR A 69 13.55 -16.68 -18.83
CA THR A 69 14.64 -17.33 -18.10
C THR A 69 14.13 -18.44 -17.19
N PHE A 70 14.89 -19.50 -17.16
CA PHE A 70 14.73 -20.58 -16.19
C PHE A 70 15.72 -20.42 -15.05
N TYR A 71 15.30 -20.85 -13.88
CA TYR A 71 16.18 -21.08 -12.75
C TYR A 71 16.10 -22.54 -12.32
N SER A 72 17.26 -23.19 -12.29
CA SER A 72 17.40 -24.59 -11.87
C SER A 72 18.17 -24.66 -10.55
N GLN A 73 17.75 -25.55 -9.67
CA GLN A 73 18.51 -25.92 -8.47
C GLN A 73 18.26 -27.41 -8.17
N GLY A 74 19.34 -28.19 -8.08
CA GLY A 74 19.20 -29.64 -7.96
C GLY A 74 18.41 -30.24 -9.11
N ASN A 75 17.32 -30.94 -8.80
CA ASN A 75 16.42 -31.53 -9.78
C ASN A 75 15.17 -30.70 -10.08
N PHE A 76 15.11 -29.46 -9.60
CA PHE A 76 13.99 -28.55 -9.80
C PHE A 76 14.35 -27.41 -10.77
N THR A 77 13.50 -27.20 -11.76
CA THR A 77 13.63 -26.10 -12.73
C THR A 77 12.28 -25.44 -12.90
N ASP A 78 12.27 -24.10 -12.85
CA ASP A 78 11.05 -23.32 -13.06
C ASP A 78 11.30 -22.02 -13.82
N LEU A 79 10.22 -21.47 -14.37
CA LEU A 79 10.17 -20.14 -15.00
C LEU A 79 10.31 -19.07 -13.93
N CYS A 80 11.36 -18.26 -13.99
CA CYS A 80 11.59 -17.19 -13.04
C CYS A 80 12.44 -16.05 -13.61
N ARG A 81 12.13 -14.82 -13.24
CA ARG A 81 12.94 -13.64 -13.61
C ARG A 81 14.17 -13.46 -12.73
N GLY A 82 14.16 -14.04 -11.53
CA GLY A 82 15.17 -13.79 -10.50
C GLY A 82 15.18 -12.32 -9.98
N PRO A 83 16.24 -11.90 -9.31
CA PRO A 83 17.42 -12.73 -8.96
C PRO A 83 17.14 -13.74 -7.85
N HIS A 84 18.02 -14.73 -7.73
CA HIS A 84 18.02 -15.69 -6.62
C HIS A 84 19.32 -15.61 -5.83
N ILE A 85 19.29 -16.19 -4.62
CA ILE A 85 20.50 -16.40 -3.81
C ILE A 85 21.46 -17.35 -4.53
N PRO A 86 22.77 -17.31 -4.27
CA PRO A 86 23.75 -18.13 -4.98
C PRO A 86 23.49 -19.64 -4.86
N ASN A 87 23.09 -20.10 -3.69
CA ASN A 87 22.74 -21.50 -3.45
C ASN A 87 21.75 -21.64 -2.29
N THR A 88 21.10 -22.78 -2.19
CA THR A 88 20.11 -23.07 -1.13
C THR A 88 20.71 -23.11 0.27
N GLY A 89 22.03 -23.28 0.42
CA GLY A 89 22.71 -23.30 1.71
C GLY A 89 22.66 -22.02 2.52
N PHE A 90 22.28 -20.88 1.91
CA PHE A 90 22.00 -19.63 2.63
C PHE A 90 20.70 -19.69 3.43
N ILE A 91 19.78 -20.59 3.10
CA ILE A 91 18.51 -20.77 3.81
C ILE A 91 18.77 -21.65 5.04
N LYS A 92 18.72 -21.05 6.23
CA LYS A 92 18.93 -21.75 7.50
C LYS A 92 17.67 -21.90 8.33
N ALA A 93 16.72 -21.00 8.15
CA ALA A 93 15.47 -20.98 8.87
C ALA A 93 14.31 -20.76 7.90
N ILE A 94 13.25 -21.54 8.05
CA ILE A 94 12.08 -21.55 7.19
C ILE A 94 10.83 -21.60 8.05
N LYS A 95 9.81 -20.83 7.65
CA LYS A 95 8.49 -20.91 8.27
C LYS A 95 7.40 -20.80 7.22
N LEU A 96 6.49 -21.77 7.19
CA LEU A 96 5.24 -21.65 6.48
C LEU A 96 4.28 -20.79 7.30
N MET A 97 3.75 -19.74 6.70
CA MET A 97 2.95 -18.73 7.39
C MET A 97 1.47 -19.02 7.33
N SER A 98 0.96 -19.35 6.14
CA SER A 98 -0.45 -19.61 5.93
C SER A 98 -0.70 -20.32 4.60
N VAL A 99 -1.89 -20.89 4.49
CA VAL A 99 -2.46 -21.39 3.24
C VAL A 99 -3.76 -20.64 2.97
N ALA A 100 -3.99 -20.26 1.72
CA ALA A 100 -5.21 -19.58 1.28
C ALA A 100 -5.63 -20.09 -0.10
N GLY A 101 -6.92 -20.03 -0.40
CA GLY A 101 -7.40 -20.18 -1.76
C GLY A 101 -7.09 -18.92 -2.58
N ALA A 102 -6.62 -19.09 -3.80
CA ALA A 102 -6.40 -17.99 -4.74
C ALA A 102 -6.83 -18.40 -6.13
N TYR A 103 -7.71 -17.63 -6.75
CA TYR A 103 -8.09 -17.90 -8.13
C TYR A 103 -6.94 -17.61 -9.10
N TRP A 104 -6.76 -18.47 -10.08
CA TRP A 104 -5.71 -18.29 -11.08
C TRP A 104 -5.82 -16.92 -11.75
N ARG A 105 -4.75 -16.13 -11.69
CA ARG A 105 -4.64 -14.74 -12.18
C ARG A 105 -5.68 -13.77 -11.56
N GLY A 106 -6.25 -14.11 -10.41
CA GLY A 106 -7.24 -13.28 -9.72
C GLY A 106 -8.66 -13.34 -10.32
N ASP A 107 -8.89 -14.22 -11.29
CA ASP A 107 -10.17 -14.37 -11.97
C ASP A 107 -11.02 -15.42 -11.26
N VAL A 108 -12.11 -15.00 -10.65
CA VAL A 108 -13.05 -15.84 -9.87
C VAL A 108 -13.76 -16.93 -10.71
N SER A 109 -13.79 -16.79 -12.03
CA SER A 109 -14.33 -17.79 -12.95
C SER A 109 -13.37 -18.95 -13.22
N ARG A 110 -12.11 -18.81 -12.82
CA ARG A 110 -11.04 -19.78 -13.05
C ARG A 110 -10.82 -20.70 -11.85
N LYS A 111 -9.98 -21.72 -12.07
CA LYS A 111 -9.68 -22.71 -11.03
C LYS A 111 -9.07 -22.04 -9.80
N GLN A 112 -9.54 -22.44 -8.63
CA GLN A 112 -8.96 -22.05 -7.36
C GLN A 112 -7.71 -22.88 -7.08
N MET A 113 -6.58 -22.19 -6.88
CA MET A 113 -5.29 -22.76 -6.51
C MET A 113 -5.13 -22.72 -4.99
N THR A 114 -4.26 -23.55 -4.47
CA THR A 114 -3.79 -23.48 -3.08
C THR A 114 -2.55 -22.60 -3.02
N ARG A 115 -2.67 -21.41 -2.42
CA ARG A 115 -1.55 -20.48 -2.23
C ARG A 115 -0.90 -20.69 -0.87
N VAL A 116 0.38 -21.06 -0.89
CA VAL A 116 1.18 -21.27 0.32
C VAL A 116 2.11 -20.08 0.51
N TYR A 117 2.02 -19.41 1.67
CA TYR A 117 2.91 -18.33 2.04
C TYR A 117 4.01 -18.85 2.96
N ALA A 118 5.24 -18.44 2.69
CA ALA A 118 6.39 -18.82 3.50
C ALA A 118 7.42 -17.69 3.60
N VAL A 119 8.27 -17.76 4.63
CA VAL A 119 9.44 -16.91 4.81
C VAL A 119 10.68 -17.73 5.07
N THR A 120 11.83 -17.22 4.65
CA THR A 120 13.13 -17.85 4.88
C THR A 120 14.14 -16.82 5.36
N PHE A 121 15.05 -17.25 6.23
CA PHE A 121 16.10 -16.40 6.77
C PHE A 121 17.45 -17.13 6.80
N PRO A 122 18.57 -16.39 6.73
CA PRO A 122 19.91 -16.97 6.84
C PRO A 122 20.27 -17.40 8.25
N LYS A 123 19.50 -16.98 9.28
CA LYS A 123 19.69 -17.36 10.68
C LYS A 123 18.35 -17.58 11.38
N GLN A 124 18.32 -18.56 12.29
CA GLN A 124 17.14 -18.84 13.10
C GLN A 124 16.72 -17.61 13.93
N LYS A 125 17.69 -16.92 14.54
CA LYS A 125 17.42 -15.70 15.32
C LYS A 125 16.66 -14.64 14.54
N GLU A 126 17.00 -14.43 13.27
CA GLU A 126 16.32 -13.45 12.41
C GLU A 126 14.87 -13.87 12.10
N LEU A 127 14.63 -15.16 11.93
CA LEU A 127 13.27 -15.69 11.80
C LEU A 127 12.46 -15.47 13.10
N ASP A 128 13.05 -15.77 14.25
CA ASP A 128 12.39 -15.63 15.55
C ASP A 128 12.04 -14.15 15.82
N GLU A 129 12.96 -13.22 15.52
CA GLU A 129 12.73 -11.78 15.61
C GLU A 129 11.61 -11.34 14.68
N TYR A 130 11.59 -11.82 13.44
CA TYR A 130 10.53 -11.52 12.48
C TYR A 130 9.16 -12.02 12.92
N LEU A 131 9.08 -13.26 13.44
CA LEU A 131 7.83 -13.82 13.95
C LEU A 131 7.34 -13.06 15.18
N HIS A 132 8.25 -12.66 16.06
CA HIS A 132 7.92 -11.80 17.20
C HIS A 132 7.35 -10.45 16.76
N LEU A 133 7.98 -9.80 15.77
CA LEU A 133 7.46 -8.54 15.21
C LEU A 133 6.07 -8.69 14.59
N LEU A 134 5.80 -9.80 13.91
CA LEU A 134 4.47 -10.09 13.38
C LEU A 134 3.41 -10.27 14.47
N GLU A 135 3.78 -10.94 15.55
CA GLU A 135 2.88 -11.12 16.70
C GLU A 135 2.60 -9.79 17.41
N GLU A 136 3.65 -8.99 17.63
CA GLU A 136 3.50 -7.62 18.14
C GLU A 136 2.64 -6.75 17.24
N ALA A 137 2.82 -6.83 15.91
CA ALA A 137 1.99 -6.11 14.96
C ALA A 137 0.51 -6.51 15.06
N LYS A 138 0.20 -7.80 15.20
CA LYS A 138 -1.18 -8.28 15.43
C LYS A 138 -1.75 -7.78 16.75
N ARG A 139 -0.95 -7.77 17.81
CA ARG A 139 -1.35 -7.26 19.13
C ARG A 139 -1.65 -5.77 19.07
N ARG A 140 -0.89 -5.01 18.28
CA ARG A 140 -1.01 -3.56 18.09
C ARG A 140 -1.93 -3.16 16.94
N ASP A 141 -2.67 -4.09 16.34
CA ASP A 141 -3.59 -3.77 15.25
C ASP A 141 -4.59 -2.71 15.72
N HIS A 142 -4.59 -1.57 15.03
CA HIS A 142 -5.43 -0.42 15.36
C HIS A 142 -6.93 -0.75 15.32
N ARG A 143 -7.37 -1.71 14.51
CA ARG A 143 -8.76 -2.15 14.44
C ARG A 143 -9.17 -2.87 15.72
N LYS A 144 -8.27 -3.71 16.25
CA LYS A 144 -8.46 -4.39 17.53
C LYS A 144 -8.45 -3.38 18.68
N LEU A 145 -7.38 -2.58 18.78
CA LEU A 145 -7.23 -1.58 19.84
C LEU A 145 -8.32 -0.50 19.75
N GLY A 146 -8.69 -0.06 18.56
CA GLY A 146 -9.77 0.91 18.35
C GLY A 146 -11.11 0.45 18.90
N LYS A 147 -11.42 -0.84 18.71
CA LYS A 147 -12.63 -1.47 19.27
C LYS A 147 -12.53 -1.65 20.79
N GLU A 148 -11.44 -2.22 21.29
CA GLU A 148 -11.24 -2.49 22.72
C GLU A 148 -11.19 -1.22 23.57
N LEU A 149 -10.59 -0.16 23.05
CA LEU A 149 -10.45 1.12 23.72
C LEU A 149 -11.60 2.10 23.39
N GLU A 150 -12.54 1.73 22.56
CA GLU A 150 -13.67 2.57 22.13
C GLU A 150 -13.20 3.89 21.49
N LEU A 151 -12.24 3.82 20.53
CA LEU A 151 -11.69 5.00 19.89
C LEU A 151 -12.47 5.44 18.66
N PHE A 152 -12.89 4.48 17.82
CA PHE A 152 -13.67 4.73 16.61
C PHE A 152 -14.54 3.53 16.25
N ALA A 153 -15.52 3.78 15.39
CA ALA A 153 -16.41 2.75 14.86
C ALA A 153 -16.71 3.00 13.38
N PHE A 154 -17.15 1.96 12.70
CA PHE A 154 -17.75 2.04 11.36
C PHE A 154 -19.21 1.63 11.42
N SER A 155 -20.04 2.24 10.58
CA SER A 155 -21.45 1.94 10.45
C SER A 155 -21.84 1.82 8.98
N GLU A 156 -22.53 0.77 8.61
CA GLU A 156 -23.05 0.59 7.25
C GLU A 156 -24.01 1.72 6.85
N LYS A 157 -24.77 2.25 7.82
CA LYS A 157 -25.70 3.37 7.58
C LYS A 157 -24.99 4.68 7.30
N VAL A 158 -23.80 4.89 7.86
CA VAL A 158 -22.97 6.08 7.57
C VAL A 158 -22.22 5.88 6.25
N GLY A 159 -21.80 4.66 5.97
CA GLY A 159 -21.06 4.27 4.79
C GLY A 159 -19.71 3.64 5.14
N MET A 160 -19.33 2.64 4.36
CA MET A 160 -18.04 1.97 4.55
C MET A 160 -16.89 2.91 4.22
N GLY A 161 -15.84 2.87 5.06
CA GLY A 161 -14.67 3.74 4.92
C GLY A 161 -14.87 5.17 5.44
N LEU A 162 -15.98 5.45 6.15
CA LEU A 162 -16.22 6.72 6.84
C LEU A 162 -16.20 6.49 8.36
N PRO A 163 -15.07 6.71 9.03
CA PRO A 163 -14.93 6.42 10.46
C PRO A 163 -15.71 7.39 11.32
N LEU A 164 -16.40 6.85 12.33
CA LEU A 164 -17.00 7.61 13.42
C LEU A 164 -16.01 7.66 14.57
N TRP A 165 -15.54 8.84 14.92
CA TRP A 165 -14.67 9.04 16.06
C TRP A 165 -15.51 9.07 17.34
N LEU A 166 -15.25 8.15 18.26
CA LEU A 166 -15.91 8.08 19.56
C LEU A 166 -15.26 9.06 20.55
N PRO A 167 -15.88 9.35 21.71
CA PRO A 167 -15.40 10.38 22.62
C PRO A 167 -13.91 10.26 23.01
N LYS A 168 -13.45 9.03 23.34
CA LYS A 168 -12.04 8.79 23.68
C LYS A 168 -11.11 9.01 22.49
N GLY A 169 -11.51 8.56 21.30
CA GLY A 169 -10.75 8.76 20.07
C GLY A 169 -10.69 10.22 19.65
N THR A 170 -11.80 10.95 19.79
CA THR A 170 -11.85 12.40 19.53
C THR A 170 -10.89 13.15 20.45
N MET A 171 -10.91 12.86 21.77
CA MET A 171 -10.00 13.49 22.72
C MET A 171 -8.51 13.20 22.40
N LEU A 172 -8.19 11.96 22.01
CA LEU A 172 -6.84 11.60 21.58
C LEU A 172 -6.42 12.39 20.34
N ARG A 173 -7.30 12.45 19.35
CA ARG A 173 -7.09 13.21 18.12
C ARG A 173 -6.88 14.71 18.38
N GLU A 174 -7.72 15.34 19.20
CA GLU A 174 -7.59 16.74 19.56
C GLU A 174 -6.26 17.07 20.27
N ARG A 175 -5.77 16.17 21.11
CA ARG A 175 -4.46 16.33 21.76
C ARG A 175 -3.31 16.28 20.76
N LEU A 176 -3.35 15.33 19.80
CA LEU A 176 -2.35 15.21 18.76
C LEU A 176 -2.38 16.41 17.81
N GLU A 177 -3.56 16.79 17.33
CA GLU A 177 -3.74 17.99 16.48
C GLU A 177 -3.30 19.26 17.19
N GLY A 178 -3.62 19.39 18.48
CA GLY A 178 -3.19 20.54 19.30
C GLY A 178 -1.68 20.64 19.47
N PHE A 179 -0.98 19.51 19.61
CA PHE A 179 0.48 19.46 19.62
C PHE A 179 1.06 19.86 18.26
N LEU A 180 0.59 19.23 17.18
CA LEU A 180 1.04 19.51 15.82
C LEU A 180 0.81 20.97 15.42
N ARG A 181 -0.36 21.52 15.71
CA ARG A 181 -0.67 22.93 15.44
C ARG A 181 0.31 23.89 16.12
N LYS A 182 0.67 23.62 17.39
CA LYS A 182 1.66 24.41 18.09
C LYS A 182 3.05 24.30 17.46
N ALA A 183 3.43 23.10 17.03
CA ALA A 183 4.71 22.85 16.34
C ALA A 183 4.76 23.60 15.00
N GLN A 184 3.71 23.52 14.19
CA GLN A 184 3.58 24.23 12.92
C GLN A 184 3.66 25.75 13.07
N VAL A 185 2.90 26.33 14.01
CA VAL A 185 2.93 27.77 14.25
C VAL A 185 4.35 28.24 14.67
N ARG A 186 5.02 27.47 15.52
CA ARG A 186 6.43 27.77 15.90
C ARG A 186 7.38 27.67 14.71
N ALA A 187 7.13 26.79 13.76
CA ALA A 187 7.89 26.62 12.53
C ALA A 187 7.51 27.67 11.45
N GLY A 188 6.60 28.62 11.77
CA GLY A 188 6.22 29.72 10.89
C GLY A 188 5.11 29.38 9.89
N TYR A 189 4.31 28.34 10.12
CA TYR A 189 3.13 28.05 9.31
C TYR A 189 1.93 28.84 9.80
N SER A 190 1.14 29.35 8.86
CA SER A 190 -0.11 30.04 9.11
C SER A 190 -1.27 29.04 8.98
N PRO A 191 -2.08 28.84 10.03
CA PRO A 191 -3.20 27.93 9.97
C PRO A 191 -4.31 28.48 9.05
N VAL A 192 -4.86 27.62 8.22
CA VAL A 192 -5.99 27.91 7.34
C VAL A 192 -7.08 26.84 7.50
N VAL A 193 -8.29 27.14 7.03
CA VAL A 193 -9.42 26.21 6.98
C VAL A 193 -10.12 26.38 5.64
N THR A 194 -10.35 25.28 4.94
CA THR A 194 -10.99 25.28 3.63
C THR A 194 -12.28 24.48 3.61
N PRO A 195 -13.26 24.83 2.76
CA PRO A 195 -14.52 24.09 2.65
C PRO A 195 -14.30 22.66 2.14
N HIS A 196 -15.24 21.78 2.45
CA HIS A 196 -15.20 20.37 2.03
C HIS A 196 -15.61 20.14 0.59
N ILE A 197 -16.32 21.09 0.01
CA ILE A 197 -16.78 21.08 -1.39
C ILE A 197 -16.26 22.31 -2.14
N ALA A 198 -16.06 22.16 -3.44
CA ALA A 198 -15.75 23.27 -4.34
C ALA A 198 -16.36 23.04 -5.71
N SER A 199 -16.45 24.08 -6.52
CA SER A 199 -16.93 23.99 -7.90
C SER A 199 -16.02 23.07 -8.73
N LYS A 200 -16.59 22.40 -9.70
CA LYS A 200 -15.87 21.54 -10.66
C LYS A 200 -14.71 22.26 -11.33
N GLU A 201 -14.91 23.54 -11.67
CA GLU A 201 -13.91 24.35 -12.37
C GLU A 201 -12.58 24.42 -11.64
N LEU A 202 -12.59 24.50 -10.31
CA LEU A 202 -11.37 24.49 -9.49
C LEU A 202 -10.54 23.22 -9.73
N TYR A 203 -11.20 22.07 -9.83
CA TYR A 203 -10.51 20.78 -10.02
C TYR A 203 -10.13 20.52 -11.48
N VAL A 204 -10.87 21.09 -12.44
CA VAL A 204 -10.49 21.10 -13.87
C VAL A 204 -9.25 21.96 -14.07
N THR A 205 -9.24 23.18 -13.56
CA THR A 205 -8.13 24.13 -13.66
C THR A 205 -6.86 23.58 -13.03
N SER A 206 -6.97 22.93 -11.87
CA SER A 206 -5.82 22.35 -11.16
C SER A 206 -5.38 20.98 -11.69
N GLY A 207 -6.06 20.42 -12.70
CA GLY A 207 -5.77 19.10 -13.29
C GLY A 207 -6.18 17.90 -12.43
N HIS A 208 -6.72 18.11 -11.24
CA HIS A 208 -7.13 17.01 -10.34
C HIS A 208 -8.30 16.20 -10.90
N TYR A 209 -9.21 16.85 -11.63
CA TYR A 209 -10.35 16.17 -12.24
C TYR A 209 -9.92 15.10 -13.26
N ALA A 210 -8.99 15.43 -14.14
CA ALA A 210 -8.48 14.48 -15.14
C ALA A 210 -7.68 13.32 -14.51
N LYS A 211 -6.95 13.59 -13.43
CA LYS A 211 -6.06 12.61 -12.79
C LYS A 211 -6.77 11.68 -11.81
N TYR A 212 -7.72 12.20 -11.06
CA TYR A 212 -8.38 11.49 -9.94
C TYR A 212 -9.89 11.30 -10.14
N GLY A 213 -10.42 11.57 -11.33
CA GLY A 213 -11.88 11.50 -11.57
C GLY A 213 -12.51 10.16 -11.28
N GLN A 214 -11.75 9.06 -11.46
CA GLN A 214 -12.23 7.71 -11.15
C GLN A 214 -12.21 7.41 -9.64
N ASP A 215 -11.30 8.03 -8.90
CA ASP A 215 -11.12 7.88 -7.44
C ASP A 215 -11.84 8.99 -6.65
N SER A 216 -12.66 9.80 -7.32
CA SER A 216 -13.45 10.86 -6.70
C SER A 216 -14.90 10.43 -6.53
N PHE A 217 -15.55 10.95 -5.50
CA PHE A 217 -17.01 10.86 -5.42
C PHE A 217 -17.64 11.54 -6.63
N GLN A 218 -18.78 11.03 -7.09
CA GLN A 218 -19.53 11.64 -8.19
C GLN A 218 -19.91 13.08 -7.85
N PRO A 219 -20.07 13.96 -8.85
CA PRO A 219 -20.43 15.34 -8.63
C PRO A 219 -21.72 15.48 -7.83
N ILE A 220 -21.71 16.44 -6.90
CA ILE A 220 -22.90 16.89 -6.19
C ILE A 220 -23.61 17.87 -7.12
N ARG A 221 -24.81 17.52 -7.56
CA ARG A 221 -25.66 18.37 -8.37
C ARG A 221 -26.49 19.28 -7.47
N THR A 222 -26.67 20.52 -7.90
CA THR A 222 -27.54 21.50 -7.27
C THR A 222 -28.87 21.60 -8.03
N PRO A 223 -29.85 22.36 -7.52
CA PRO A 223 -31.05 22.71 -8.29
C PRO A 223 -30.78 23.47 -9.61
N ASP A 224 -29.61 24.12 -9.69
CA ASP A 224 -29.11 24.74 -10.93
C ASP A 224 -28.37 23.66 -11.74
N GLU A 225 -28.87 23.35 -12.95
CA GLU A 225 -28.33 22.28 -13.78
C GLU A 225 -26.91 22.56 -14.30
N ASP A 226 -26.50 23.83 -14.33
CA ASP A 226 -25.18 24.27 -14.79
C ASP A 226 -24.13 24.24 -13.66
N GLU A 227 -24.53 23.93 -12.43
CA GLU A 227 -23.69 23.99 -11.26
C GLU A 227 -23.34 22.59 -10.72
N GLU A 228 -22.06 22.24 -10.72
CA GLU A 228 -21.56 20.98 -10.15
C GLU A 228 -20.50 21.26 -9.10
N PHE A 229 -20.64 20.62 -7.93
CA PHE A 229 -19.65 20.63 -6.85
C PHE A 229 -19.05 19.25 -6.66
N PHE A 230 -17.83 19.22 -6.13
CA PHE A 230 -17.12 18.00 -5.75
C PHE A 230 -16.73 18.04 -4.28
N LEU A 231 -16.74 16.87 -3.63
CA LEU A 231 -16.01 16.68 -2.40
C LEU A 231 -14.51 16.76 -2.68
N LYS A 232 -13.77 17.55 -1.93
CA LYS A 232 -12.35 17.76 -2.17
C LYS A 232 -11.54 16.46 -1.99
N PRO A 233 -10.80 15.98 -3.00
CA PRO A 233 -9.90 14.84 -2.86
C PRO A 233 -8.53 15.25 -2.31
N MET A 234 -8.21 16.54 -2.36
CA MET A 234 -6.97 17.17 -1.90
C MET A 234 -7.21 18.62 -1.49
N ASN A 235 -6.32 19.16 -0.64
CA ASN A 235 -6.40 20.55 -0.15
C ASN A 235 -5.65 21.54 -1.07
N CYS A 236 -4.74 21.05 -1.94
CA CYS A 236 -3.85 21.87 -2.77
C CYS A 236 -4.56 22.99 -3.53
N PRO A 237 -5.66 22.74 -4.28
CA PRO A 237 -6.32 23.79 -5.03
C PRO A 237 -6.85 24.93 -4.17
N HIS A 238 -7.39 24.60 -3.01
CA HIS A 238 -7.91 25.59 -2.06
C HIS A 238 -6.80 26.48 -1.47
N HIS A 239 -5.64 25.89 -1.11
CA HIS A 239 -4.50 26.67 -0.61
C HIS A 239 -3.94 27.59 -1.69
N CYS A 240 -3.96 27.18 -2.96
CA CYS A 240 -3.61 28.06 -4.08
C CYS A 240 -4.61 29.23 -4.21
N GLU A 241 -5.90 28.99 -4.03
CA GLU A 241 -6.89 30.07 -4.04
C GLU A 241 -6.70 31.02 -2.85
N ILE A 242 -6.40 30.52 -1.64
CA ILE A 242 -6.02 31.39 -0.51
C ILE A 242 -4.81 32.25 -0.87
N TYR A 243 -3.78 31.65 -1.49
CA TYR A 243 -2.60 32.42 -1.90
C TYR A 243 -2.94 33.53 -2.88
N LYS A 244 -3.87 33.32 -3.81
CA LYS A 244 -4.32 34.31 -4.79
C LYS A 244 -5.17 35.46 -4.21
N THR A 245 -5.68 35.34 -2.97
CA THR A 245 -6.50 36.41 -2.38
C THR A 245 -5.73 37.70 -2.11
N SER A 246 -4.42 37.66 -2.17
CA SER A 246 -3.54 38.81 -1.93
C SER A 246 -2.44 38.91 -3.01
N GLN A 247 -1.93 40.12 -3.22
CA GLN A 247 -0.77 40.33 -4.06
C GLN A 247 0.50 40.20 -3.20
N TRP A 248 1.40 39.32 -3.62
CA TRP A 248 2.64 39.04 -2.89
C TRP A 248 3.85 39.57 -3.67
N SER A 249 4.75 40.24 -2.95
CA SER A 249 6.09 40.54 -3.43
C SER A 249 7.02 39.37 -3.11
N TYR A 250 8.14 39.26 -3.85
CA TYR A 250 9.19 38.28 -3.53
C TYR A 250 9.73 38.45 -2.09
N ARG A 251 9.59 39.64 -1.49
CA ARG A 251 9.98 39.94 -0.11
C ARG A 251 9.03 39.34 0.93
N ASP A 252 7.81 39.01 0.52
CA ASP A 252 6.78 38.43 1.40
C ASP A 252 6.91 36.91 1.49
N LEU A 253 7.73 36.32 0.61
CA LEU A 253 7.97 34.88 0.57
C LEU A 253 9.12 34.46 1.51
N PRO A 254 9.08 33.25 2.05
CA PRO A 254 8.12 32.19 1.80
C PRO A 254 6.79 32.36 2.57
N LYS A 255 5.68 31.95 1.96
CA LYS A 255 4.37 31.76 2.64
C LYS A 255 4.15 30.28 2.90
N ARG A 256 3.68 29.94 4.09
CA ARG A 256 3.43 28.55 4.50
C ARG A 256 2.04 28.48 5.09
N TYR A 257 1.13 27.75 4.43
CA TYR A 257 -0.20 27.47 4.94
C TYR A 257 -0.27 26.05 5.43
N ALA A 258 -0.90 25.82 6.58
CA ALA A 258 -1.13 24.49 7.14
C ALA A 258 -2.57 24.30 7.55
N GLU A 259 -3.10 23.11 7.31
CA GLU A 259 -4.49 22.77 7.61
C GLU A 259 -4.58 21.32 8.11
N PHE A 260 -5.42 21.08 9.13
CA PHE A 260 -5.98 19.75 9.34
C PHE A 260 -7.15 19.60 8.39
N GLY A 261 -6.84 19.31 7.13
CA GLY A 261 -7.78 19.30 6.01
C GLY A 261 -8.42 17.93 5.83
N THR A 262 -9.75 17.85 5.93
CA THR A 262 -10.49 16.63 5.64
C THR A 262 -10.69 16.50 4.13
N VAL A 263 -10.30 15.35 3.59
CA VAL A 263 -10.42 15.02 2.17
C VAL A 263 -11.21 13.72 1.98
N TYR A 264 -11.74 13.53 0.77
CA TYR A 264 -12.63 12.44 0.44
C TYR A 264 -12.20 11.77 -0.86
N ARG A 265 -12.08 10.43 -0.82
CA ARG A 265 -11.71 9.62 -1.98
C ARG A 265 -12.64 8.43 -2.10
N TYR A 266 -13.10 8.14 -3.30
CA TYR A 266 -13.93 6.97 -3.55
C TYR A 266 -13.05 5.73 -3.71
N GLU A 267 -12.52 5.25 -2.60
CA GLU A 267 -11.77 3.99 -2.57
C GLU A 267 -12.73 2.81 -2.81
N GLN A 268 -12.28 1.82 -3.58
CA GLN A 268 -13.07 0.62 -3.83
C GLN A 268 -13.31 -0.15 -2.53
N SER A 269 -14.49 -0.75 -2.38
CA SER A 269 -14.86 -1.44 -1.12
C SER A 269 -13.91 -2.56 -0.72
N GLY A 270 -13.34 -3.28 -1.69
CA GLY A 270 -12.35 -4.33 -1.44
C GLY A 270 -10.98 -3.83 -0.96
N GLU A 271 -10.70 -2.55 -1.08
CA GLU A 271 -9.43 -1.93 -0.66
C GLU A 271 -9.51 -1.30 0.73
N LEU A 272 -10.70 -1.11 1.28
CA LEU A 272 -10.91 -0.47 2.58
C LEU A 272 -10.30 -1.31 3.70
N HIS A 273 -9.49 -0.67 4.56
CA HIS A 273 -8.80 -1.37 5.63
C HIS A 273 -8.62 -0.50 6.89
N GLY A 274 -9.50 -0.69 7.86
CA GLY A 274 -9.47 0.05 9.14
C GLY A 274 -9.40 1.55 8.93
N LEU A 275 -8.43 2.22 9.58
CA LEU A 275 -8.14 3.64 9.38
C LEU A 275 -7.02 3.89 8.34
N THR A 276 -6.38 2.84 7.83
CA THR A 276 -5.26 2.98 6.88
C THR A 276 -5.72 3.22 5.45
N ARG A 277 -6.92 2.74 5.09
CA ARG A 277 -7.54 3.03 3.79
C ARG A 277 -9.03 3.29 3.97
N VAL A 278 -9.40 4.54 3.88
CA VAL A 278 -10.73 5.08 4.18
C VAL A 278 -11.19 6.02 3.08
N ARG A 279 -12.49 6.33 3.05
CA ARG A 279 -13.09 7.26 2.09
C ARG A 279 -13.12 8.71 2.57
N GLY A 280 -12.97 8.93 3.87
CA GLY A 280 -12.88 10.27 4.46
C GLY A 280 -11.84 10.30 5.56
N PHE A 281 -10.86 11.19 5.47
CA PHE A 281 -9.80 11.32 6.46
C PHE A 281 -9.27 12.75 6.53
N THR A 282 -8.70 13.10 7.67
CA THR A 282 -8.09 14.41 7.89
C THR A 282 -6.58 14.30 7.78
N GLN A 283 -6.00 15.13 6.95
CA GLN A 283 -4.55 15.23 6.75
C GLN A 283 -4.01 16.41 7.54
N ASP A 284 -2.84 16.23 8.13
CA ASP A 284 -1.94 17.31 8.49
C ASP A 284 -1.20 17.75 7.22
N ASP A 285 -1.79 18.72 6.50
CA ASP A 285 -1.39 19.11 5.17
C ASP A 285 -0.89 20.55 5.13
N ALA A 286 0.16 20.81 4.35
CA ALA A 286 0.72 22.14 4.22
C ALA A 286 1.18 22.43 2.79
N HIS A 287 1.08 23.70 2.38
CA HIS A 287 1.56 24.19 1.10
C HIS A 287 2.48 25.40 1.30
N LEU A 288 3.66 25.32 0.69
CA LEU A 288 4.68 26.37 0.78
C LEU A 288 4.80 27.06 -0.57
N PHE A 289 4.79 28.37 -0.53
CA PHE A 289 5.01 29.24 -1.69
C PHE A 289 6.31 29.98 -1.46
N CYS A 290 7.32 29.67 -2.26
CA CYS A 290 8.67 30.20 -2.12
C CYS A 290 9.31 30.47 -3.48
N THR A 291 10.40 31.26 -3.49
CA THR A 291 11.24 31.44 -4.68
C THR A 291 12.16 30.24 -4.87
N PRO A 292 12.69 30.00 -6.09
CA PRO A 292 13.61 28.88 -6.35
C PRO A 292 14.83 28.83 -5.43
N ASP A 293 15.38 29.98 -5.08
CA ASP A 293 16.53 30.10 -4.17
C ASP A 293 16.17 29.75 -2.71
N GLN A 294 14.94 29.90 -2.31
CA GLN A 294 14.44 29.53 -0.97
C GLN A 294 14.11 28.04 -0.84
N LEU A 295 13.95 27.33 -1.95
CA LEU A 295 13.40 25.96 -1.96
C LEU A 295 14.18 24.98 -1.06
N MET A 296 15.52 25.01 -1.13
CA MET A 296 16.34 24.09 -0.35
C MET A 296 16.21 24.33 1.16
N ASP A 297 16.13 25.58 1.57
CA ASP A 297 16.01 25.94 2.98
C ASP A 297 14.61 25.59 3.53
N GLU A 298 13.58 25.81 2.73
CA GLU A 298 12.21 25.42 3.11
C GLU A 298 12.07 23.89 3.20
N PHE A 299 12.72 23.16 2.30
CA PHE A 299 12.73 21.70 2.36
C PHE A 299 13.42 21.17 3.64
N LYS A 300 14.57 21.74 4.01
CA LYS A 300 15.28 21.41 5.26
C LYS A 300 14.42 21.68 6.49
N LYS A 301 13.77 22.86 6.57
CA LYS A 301 12.89 23.24 7.67
C LYS A 301 11.68 22.29 7.80
N THR A 302 11.15 21.82 6.66
CA THR A 302 10.08 20.84 6.67
C THR A 302 10.56 19.50 7.24
N ILE A 303 11.77 19.05 6.86
CA ILE A 303 12.37 17.83 7.44
C ILE A 303 12.61 18.02 8.94
N ASP A 304 13.13 19.15 9.38
CA ASP A 304 13.36 19.43 10.79
C ASP A 304 12.08 19.40 11.59
N LEU A 305 10.96 19.92 11.05
CA LEU A 305 9.64 19.81 11.68
C LEU A 305 9.17 18.38 11.79
N VAL A 306 9.35 17.58 10.73
CA VAL A 306 8.99 16.15 10.74
C VAL A 306 9.80 15.40 11.81
N LEU A 307 11.11 15.62 11.87
CA LEU A 307 11.98 15.00 12.88
C LEU A 307 11.68 15.47 14.31
N TYR A 308 11.18 16.69 14.47
CA TYR A 308 10.74 17.17 15.78
C TYR A 308 9.44 16.49 16.24
N VAL A 309 8.56 16.14 15.31
CA VAL A 309 7.26 15.52 15.61
C VAL A 309 7.41 14.04 15.92
N PHE A 310 8.26 13.31 15.19
CA PHE A 310 8.49 11.85 15.29
C PHE A 310 9.79 11.51 16.04
#